data_92f9cab78502a023bb02829be1e87b07
#
_entry.id   92f9cab78502a023bb02829be1e87b07
#
_cell.length_a   1.000
_cell.length_b   1.000
_cell.length_c   1.000
_cell.angle_alpha   90.00
_cell.angle_beta   90.00
_cell.angle_gamma   90.00
#
_symmetry.space_group_name_H-M   'P 1'
#
loop_
_entity.id
_entity.type
_entity.pdbx_description
1 polymer ?
#
loop_
_entity_poly.entity_id
_entity_poly.type
_entity_poly.pdbx_seq_one_letter_code
_entity_poly.pdbx_strand_id
1 'polypeptide(L)'
;IGVRLEQQFGFWKVGLVYLVSGFGGSVLSVFFIRKGVSVGASGALFGLLGAMLSELITNWSIYTNRFAAMLNLIIIAAINLALGILPHVDNFAHIGGFATGFLLGFVLLIQPQFGWLEQPFGAKTKSKYKAYQIILLLAALVLLAAGFAVGLVMVFRGENGNDHCSWCHYLTCVPTSSWKCDN
;
A
#
# COMPACT_ATOMS: atom_id res chain seq x y z
N ILE A 1 -6.19 -9.74 -8.68
CA ILE A 1 -6.15 -9.12 -7.35
C ILE A 1 -7.40 -8.25 -7.16
N GLY A 2 -7.62 -7.22 -7.96
CA GLY A 2 -8.74 -6.30 -7.82
C GLY A 2 -10.11 -6.97 -7.76
N VAL A 3 -10.41 -7.86 -8.70
CA VAL A 3 -11.69 -8.59 -8.77
C VAL A 3 -12.01 -9.36 -7.49
N ARG A 4 -11.01 -10.01 -6.87
CA ARG A 4 -11.21 -10.76 -5.62
C ARG A 4 -11.55 -9.83 -4.44
N LEU A 5 -10.84 -8.70 -4.33
CA LEU A 5 -11.13 -7.69 -3.31
C LEU A 5 -12.49 -7.06 -3.54
N GLU A 6 -12.85 -6.80 -4.79
CA GLU A 6 -14.12 -6.20 -5.16
C GLU A 6 -15.31 -7.11 -4.82
N GLN A 7 -15.20 -8.40 -5.08
CA GLN A 7 -16.21 -9.40 -4.70
C GLN A 7 -16.41 -9.49 -3.18
N GLN A 8 -15.34 -9.26 -2.41
CA GLN A 8 -15.36 -9.40 -0.95
C GLN A 8 -15.76 -8.12 -0.22
N PHE A 9 -15.33 -6.95 -0.70
CA PHE A 9 -15.49 -5.67 -0.01
C PHE A 9 -16.32 -4.63 -0.77
N GLY A 10 -16.68 -4.92 -2.01
CA GLY A 10 -17.41 -4.04 -2.89
C GLY A 10 -16.52 -3.05 -3.65
N PHE A 11 -17.00 -2.61 -4.81
CA PHE A 11 -16.22 -1.77 -5.74
C PHE A 11 -15.83 -0.40 -5.18
N TRP A 12 -16.66 0.20 -4.30
CA TRP A 12 -16.38 1.51 -3.71
C TRP A 12 -15.12 1.52 -2.84
N LYS A 13 -14.96 0.52 -1.97
CA LYS A 13 -13.78 0.43 -1.10
C LYS A 13 -12.53 0.15 -1.91
N VAL A 14 -12.62 -0.77 -2.87
CA VAL A 14 -11.48 -1.13 -3.74
C VAL A 14 -11.12 0.03 -4.66
N GLY A 15 -12.10 0.72 -5.22
CA GLY A 15 -11.89 1.94 -6.02
C GLY A 15 -11.22 3.05 -5.22
N LEU A 16 -11.63 3.27 -3.97
CA LEU A 16 -11.01 4.26 -3.09
C LEU A 16 -9.55 3.88 -2.77
N VAL A 17 -9.29 2.61 -2.43
CA VAL A 17 -7.92 2.10 -2.24
C VAL A 17 -7.08 2.35 -3.48
N TYR A 18 -7.58 2.01 -4.65
CA TYR A 18 -6.89 2.19 -5.92
C TYR A 18 -6.52 3.65 -6.19
N LEU A 19 -7.50 4.56 -6.10
CA LEU A 19 -7.30 6.00 -6.39
C LEU A 19 -6.36 6.66 -5.37
N VAL A 20 -6.60 6.46 -4.08
CA VAL A 20 -5.77 7.09 -3.03
C VAL A 20 -4.36 6.51 -3.00
N SER A 21 -4.20 5.21 -3.30
CA SER A 21 -2.87 4.60 -3.43
C SER A 21 -2.12 5.11 -4.65
N GLY A 22 -2.81 5.31 -5.78
CA GLY A 22 -2.22 5.95 -6.95
C GLY A 22 -1.74 7.36 -6.66
N PHE A 23 -2.55 8.13 -5.92
CA PHE A 23 -2.17 9.47 -5.47
C PHE A 23 -0.97 9.43 -4.52
N GLY A 24 -0.97 8.54 -3.50
CA GLY A 24 0.16 8.37 -2.58
C GLY A 24 1.46 7.96 -3.29
N GLY A 25 1.34 7.07 -4.29
CA GLY A 25 2.46 6.72 -5.19
C GLY A 25 2.99 7.94 -5.93
N SER A 26 2.10 8.75 -6.50
CA SER A 26 2.48 9.96 -7.22
C SER A 26 3.15 11.01 -6.32
N VAL A 27 2.68 11.18 -5.10
CA VAL A 27 3.31 12.09 -4.11
C VAL A 27 4.75 11.66 -3.82
N LEU A 28 4.99 10.38 -3.58
CA LEU A 28 6.34 9.87 -3.33
C LEU A 28 7.22 9.93 -4.57
N SER A 29 6.67 9.65 -5.74
CA SER A 29 7.36 9.78 -7.02
C SER A 29 7.87 11.20 -7.25
N VAL A 30 7.00 12.20 -7.16
CA VAL A 30 7.36 13.61 -7.37
C VAL A 30 8.40 14.10 -6.35
N PHE A 31 8.41 13.56 -5.14
CA PHE A 31 9.38 13.91 -4.10
C PHE A 31 10.81 13.45 -4.46
N PHE A 32 10.96 12.32 -5.15
CA PHE A 32 12.27 11.78 -5.54
C PHE A 32 12.62 12.00 -7.01
N ILE A 33 11.63 12.00 -7.92
CA ILE A 33 11.83 12.09 -9.37
C ILE A 33 11.32 13.44 -9.87
N ARG A 34 12.23 14.36 -10.17
CA ARG A 34 11.87 15.71 -10.63
C ARG A 34 11.90 15.87 -12.14
N LYS A 35 12.66 15.04 -12.83
CA LYS A 35 12.78 15.07 -14.29
C LYS A 35 12.10 13.85 -14.88
N GLY A 36 11.02 14.06 -15.59
CA GLY A 36 10.25 13.02 -16.25
C GLY A 36 8.81 12.95 -15.78
N VAL A 37 7.95 12.47 -16.65
CA VAL A 37 6.54 12.20 -16.33
C VAL A 37 6.44 10.72 -16.00
N SER A 38 6.19 10.43 -14.73
CA SER A 38 5.82 9.06 -14.33
C SER A 38 4.37 8.82 -14.71
N VAL A 39 4.14 7.89 -15.62
CA VAL A 39 2.80 7.55 -16.09
C VAL A 39 2.56 6.06 -15.86
N GLY A 40 1.52 5.75 -15.11
CA GLY A 40 1.09 4.36 -14.98
C GLY A 40 0.18 4.09 -13.79
N ALA A 41 -0.75 3.18 -14.00
CA ALA A 41 -1.62 2.65 -12.94
C ALA A 41 -0.88 1.72 -11.96
N SER A 42 0.42 1.48 -12.17
CA SER A 42 1.20 0.49 -11.41
C SER A 42 1.30 0.83 -9.92
N GLY A 43 1.46 2.10 -9.56
CA GLY A 43 1.44 2.53 -8.16
C GLY A 43 0.11 2.20 -7.47
N ALA A 44 -1.02 2.42 -8.15
CA ALA A 44 -2.33 2.04 -7.64
C ALA A 44 -2.51 0.52 -7.52
N LEU A 45 -1.97 -0.26 -8.46
CA LEU A 45 -1.97 -1.73 -8.40
C LEU A 45 -1.11 -2.25 -7.24
N PHE A 46 0.05 -1.63 -6.98
CA PHE A 46 0.84 -1.90 -5.78
C PHE A 46 0.07 -1.56 -4.50
N GLY A 47 -0.76 -0.52 -4.54
CA GLY A 47 -1.68 -0.20 -3.45
C GLY A 47 -2.68 -1.32 -3.17
N LEU A 48 -3.23 -1.96 -4.19
CA LEU A 48 -4.09 -3.13 -4.01
C LEU A 48 -3.33 -4.33 -3.42
N LEU A 49 -2.05 -4.54 -3.79
CA LEU A 49 -1.19 -5.55 -3.15
C LEU A 49 -0.97 -5.25 -1.66
N GLY A 50 -0.66 -4.00 -1.32
CA GLY A 50 -0.52 -3.56 0.06
C GLY A 50 -1.80 -3.74 0.86
N ALA A 51 -2.95 -3.38 0.29
CA ALA A 51 -4.26 -3.55 0.90
C ALA A 51 -4.61 -5.02 1.14
N MET A 52 -4.27 -5.92 0.22
CA MET A 52 -4.43 -7.37 0.44
C MET A 52 -3.58 -7.90 1.58
N LEU A 53 -2.35 -7.38 1.71
CA LEU A 53 -1.47 -7.80 2.82
C LEU A 53 -2.02 -7.32 4.17
N SER A 54 -2.47 -6.08 4.27
CA SER A 54 -3.09 -5.56 5.50
C SER A 54 -4.42 -6.23 5.82
N GLU A 55 -5.23 -6.56 4.81
CA GLU A 55 -6.46 -7.32 4.97
C GLU A 55 -6.17 -8.69 5.56
N LEU A 56 -5.17 -9.40 5.03
CA LEU A 56 -4.75 -10.71 5.54
C LEU A 56 -4.30 -10.63 7.01
N ILE A 57 -3.57 -9.57 7.40
CA ILE A 57 -3.12 -9.34 8.78
C ILE A 57 -4.32 -9.02 9.69
N THR A 58 -5.20 -8.14 9.25
CA THR A 58 -6.37 -7.70 10.02
C THR A 58 -7.34 -8.85 10.28
N ASN A 59 -7.57 -9.65 9.27
CA ASN A 59 -8.54 -10.74 9.27
C ASN A 59 -7.88 -12.12 9.43
N TRP A 60 -6.71 -12.16 10.07
CA TRP A 60 -5.84 -13.33 10.23
C TRP A 60 -6.54 -14.60 10.68
N SER A 61 -7.57 -14.49 11.52
CA SER A 61 -8.33 -15.64 12.05
C SER A 61 -9.26 -16.31 11.04
N ILE A 62 -9.54 -15.66 9.90
CA ILE A 62 -10.46 -16.14 8.88
C ILE A 62 -9.73 -17.08 7.89
N TYR A 63 -8.42 -16.89 7.73
CA TYR A 63 -7.64 -17.62 6.73
C TYR A 63 -7.09 -18.94 7.25
N THR A 64 -7.28 -20.02 6.49
CA THR A 64 -6.74 -21.36 6.81
C THR A 64 -5.25 -21.45 6.51
N ASN A 65 -4.80 -20.99 5.32
CA ASN A 65 -3.40 -21.03 4.87
C ASN A 65 -2.76 -19.64 4.84
N ARG A 66 -2.88 -18.92 5.95
CA ARG A 66 -2.47 -17.52 6.09
C ARG A 66 -0.99 -17.24 5.82
N PHE A 67 -0.09 -18.11 6.29
CA PHE A 67 1.35 -17.95 6.05
C PHE A 67 1.73 -18.11 4.58
N ALA A 68 1.15 -19.10 3.89
CA ALA A 68 1.37 -19.28 2.47
C ALA A 68 0.82 -18.12 1.64
N ALA A 69 -0.35 -17.58 2.01
CA ALA A 69 -0.94 -16.41 1.37
C ALA A 69 -0.07 -15.17 1.56
N MET A 70 0.42 -14.93 2.78
CA MET A 70 1.32 -13.82 3.10
C MET A 70 2.64 -13.92 2.33
N LEU A 71 3.27 -15.09 2.34
CA LEU A 71 4.52 -15.34 1.62
C LEU A 71 4.36 -15.10 0.12
N ASN A 72 3.26 -15.58 -0.47
CA ASN A 72 2.97 -15.38 -1.89
C ASN A 72 2.80 -13.90 -2.25
N LEU A 73 2.09 -13.13 -1.43
CA LEU A 73 1.95 -11.67 -1.64
C LEU A 73 3.28 -10.94 -1.53
N ILE A 74 4.11 -11.29 -0.56
CA ILE A 74 5.45 -10.70 -0.37
C ILE A 74 6.35 -11.03 -1.57
N ILE A 75 6.34 -12.29 -2.04
CA ILE A 75 7.13 -12.70 -3.21
C ILE A 75 6.68 -11.93 -4.46
N ILE A 76 5.37 -11.81 -4.70
CA ILE A 76 4.85 -11.05 -5.84
C ILE A 76 5.29 -9.59 -5.75
N ALA A 77 5.16 -8.95 -4.59
CA ALA A 77 5.60 -7.57 -4.40
C ALA A 77 7.10 -7.42 -4.61
N ALA A 78 7.91 -8.32 -4.06
CA ALA A 78 9.38 -8.28 -4.18
C ALA A 78 9.84 -8.45 -5.63
N ILE A 79 9.26 -9.41 -6.39
CA ILE A 79 9.59 -9.61 -7.80
C ILE A 79 9.26 -8.36 -8.62
N ASN A 80 8.08 -7.77 -8.40
CA ASN A 80 7.67 -6.58 -9.14
C ASN A 80 8.52 -5.35 -8.77
N LEU A 81 8.94 -5.19 -7.50
CA LEU A 81 9.88 -4.14 -7.10
C LEU A 81 11.27 -4.36 -7.71
N ALA A 82 11.73 -5.62 -7.78
CA ALA A 82 13.00 -5.94 -8.44
C ALA A 82 12.96 -5.62 -9.94
N LEU A 83 11.85 -5.89 -10.62
CA LEU A 83 11.64 -5.47 -12.01
C LEU A 83 11.57 -3.95 -12.15
N GLY A 84 11.17 -3.24 -11.11
CA GLY A 84 11.12 -1.77 -11.05
C GLY A 84 12.51 -1.10 -11.04
N ILE A 85 13.60 -1.85 -10.87
CA ILE A 85 14.98 -1.34 -11.01
C ILE A 85 15.34 -1.12 -12.49
N LEU A 86 14.55 -1.70 -13.41
CA LEU A 86 14.74 -1.51 -14.84
C LEU A 86 14.48 -0.05 -15.26
N PRO A 87 15.15 0.43 -16.32
CA PRO A 87 14.95 1.77 -16.85
C PRO A 87 13.46 2.05 -17.16
N HIS A 88 13.04 3.27 -16.89
CA HIS A 88 11.68 3.77 -17.14
C HIS A 88 10.58 3.24 -16.19
N VAL A 89 10.93 2.53 -15.13
CA VAL A 89 9.98 2.11 -14.10
C VAL A 89 10.17 2.95 -12.84
N ASP A 90 9.07 3.48 -12.31
CA ASP A 90 9.06 4.32 -11.13
C ASP A 90 8.81 3.50 -9.86
N ASN A 91 9.88 3.06 -9.22
CA ASN A 91 9.79 2.32 -7.96
C ASN A 91 9.29 3.16 -6.80
N PHE A 92 9.47 4.48 -6.81
CA PHE A 92 8.93 5.32 -5.75
C PHE A 92 7.40 5.39 -5.82
N ALA A 93 6.83 5.43 -7.02
CA ALA A 93 5.38 5.27 -7.19
C ALA A 93 4.87 3.92 -6.67
N HIS A 94 5.62 2.83 -6.90
CA HIS A 94 5.28 1.51 -6.39
C HIS A 94 5.32 1.45 -4.85
N ILE A 95 6.40 1.94 -4.24
CA ILE A 95 6.59 1.95 -2.78
C ILE A 95 5.53 2.85 -2.11
N GLY A 96 5.31 4.05 -2.63
CA GLY A 96 4.31 4.98 -2.11
C GLY A 96 2.89 4.44 -2.23
N GLY A 97 2.57 3.84 -3.39
CA GLY A 97 1.29 3.18 -3.62
C GLY A 97 1.07 2.00 -2.68
N PHE A 98 2.05 1.12 -2.55
CA PHE A 98 2.01 -0.03 -1.63
C PHE A 98 1.81 0.40 -0.18
N ALA A 99 2.61 1.36 0.31
CA ALA A 99 2.50 1.86 1.69
C ALA A 99 1.14 2.49 1.95
N THR A 100 0.64 3.33 1.03
CA THR A 100 -0.68 3.96 1.14
C THR A 100 -1.79 2.91 1.14
N GLY A 101 -1.75 1.95 0.22
CA GLY A 101 -2.74 0.87 0.14
C GLY A 101 -2.69 -0.05 1.35
N PHE A 102 -1.51 -0.35 1.87
CA PHE A 102 -1.33 -1.14 3.09
C PHE A 102 -1.99 -0.47 4.30
N LEU A 103 -1.81 0.84 4.48
CA LEU A 103 -2.47 1.58 5.54
C LEU A 103 -3.99 1.69 5.31
N LEU A 104 -4.43 1.97 4.09
CA LEU A 104 -5.86 2.03 3.76
C LEU A 104 -6.58 0.68 3.94
N GLY A 105 -5.90 -0.43 3.72
CA GLY A 105 -6.48 -1.75 3.94
C GLY A 105 -6.85 -1.98 5.41
N PHE A 106 -6.06 -1.51 6.38
CA PHE A 106 -6.43 -1.54 7.80
C PHE A 106 -7.67 -0.70 8.12
N VAL A 107 -7.92 0.35 7.34
CA VAL A 107 -9.08 1.23 7.56
C VAL A 107 -10.33 0.70 6.88
N LEU A 108 -10.23 0.25 5.64
CA LEU A 108 -11.38 -0.04 4.77
C LEU A 108 -11.75 -1.52 4.68
N LEU A 109 -10.78 -2.43 4.89
CA LEU A 109 -10.94 -3.86 4.64
C LEU A 109 -11.09 -4.71 5.90
N ILE A 110 -11.45 -4.08 7.01
CA ILE A 110 -11.74 -4.77 8.28
C ILE A 110 -13.01 -5.61 8.18
N GLN A 111 -12.96 -6.85 8.65
CA GLN A 111 -14.13 -7.75 8.72
C GLN A 111 -14.50 -8.06 10.17
N PRO A 112 -15.80 -8.30 10.43
CA PRO A 112 -16.28 -8.78 11.72
C PRO A 112 -15.69 -10.16 12.05
N GLN A 113 -15.57 -10.44 13.36
CA GLN A 113 -15.14 -11.78 13.79
C GLN A 113 -16.17 -12.86 13.45
N PHE A 114 -15.71 -14.06 13.11
CA PHE A 114 -16.57 -15.22 12.85
C PHE A 114 -17.58 -15.46 13.98
N GLY A 115 -17.15 -15.44 15.24
CA GLY A 115 -18.01 -15.66 16.38
C GLY A 115 -19.07 -14.57 16.64
N TRP A 116 -19.02 -13.45 15.93
CA TRP A 116 -20.08 -12.43 15.96
C TRP A 116 -21.21 -12.77 14.96
N LEU A 117 -20.86 -13.37 13.83
CA LEU A 117 -21.84 -13.79 12.80
C LEU A 117 -22.67 -15.00 13.20
N GLU A 118 -22.16 -15.85 14.11
CA GLU A 118 -22.80 -17.09 14.56
C GLU A 118 -23.58 -16.95 15.90
N GLN A 119 -23.76 -15.73 16.41
CA GLN A 119 -24.44 -15.55 17.70
C GLN A 119 -25.93 -15.85 17.61
N PRO A 120 -26.49 -16.74 18.48
CA PRO A 120 -27.93 -16.91 18.63
C PRO A 120 -28.59 -15.61 19.10
N PHE A 121 -29.82 -15.38 18.64
CA PHE A 121 -30.62 -14.22 19.03
C PHE A 121 -30.75 -14.18 20.59
N GLY A 122 -30.23 -13.15 21.25
CA GLY A 122 -30.30 -12.98 22.71
C GLY A 122 -29.06 -13.36 23.51
N ALA A 123 -27.95 -13.80 22.89
CA ALA A 123 -26.70 -14.03 23.60
C ALA A 123 -25.96 -12.73 23.96
N LYS A 124 -25.21 -12.71 25.08
CA LYS A 124 -24.34 -11.59 25.45
C LYS A 124 -23.42 -11.23 24.26
N THR A 125 -23.54 -10.02 23.73
CA THR A 125 -22.84 -9.54 22.54
C THR A 125 -21.33 -9.63 22.72
N LYS A 126 -20.70 -10.55 22.00
CA LYS A 126 -19.25 -10.47 21.75
C LYS A 126 -18.95 -9.23 20.90
N SER A 127 -17.86 -8.56 21.17
CA SER A 127 -17.44 -7.42 20.37
C SER A 127 -17.34 -7.80 18.88
N LYS A 128 -17.89 -6.96 18.00
CA LYS A 128 -17.87 -7.17 16.54
C LYS A 128 -16.44 -7.24 16.00
N TYR A 129 -15.53 -6.46 16.58
CA TYR A 129 -14.12 -6.38 16.19
C TYR A 129 -13.20 -6.70 17.37
N LYS A 130 -12.01 -7.22 17.08
CA LYS A 130 -10.96 -7.43 18.09
C LYS A 130 -10.26 -6.11 18.40
N ALA A 131 -9.75 -5.97 19.62
CA ALA A 131 -9.05 -4.76 20.04
C ALA A 131 -7.88 -4.40 19.12
N TYR A 132 -7.08 -5.39 18.66
CA TYR A 132 -5.97 -5.12 17.76
C TYR A 132 -6.42 -4.56 16.41
N GLN A 133 -7.59 -4.95 15.87
CA GLN A 133 -8.12 -4.41 14.62
C GLN A 133 -8.43 -2.92 14.75
N ILE A 134 -8.98 -2.50 15.90
CA ILE A 134 -9.26 -1.08 16.18
C ILE A 134 -7.94 -0.29 16.35
N ILE A 135 -6.96 -0.87 17.05
CA ILE A 135 -5.64 -0.23 17.22
C ILE A 135 -4.96 -0.04 15.85
N LEU A 136 -4.95 -1.06 15.00
CA LEU A 136 -4.38 -0.96 13.65
C LEU A 136 -5.09 0.08 12.79
N LEU A 137 -6.43 0.15 12.86
CA LEU A 137 -7.23 1.15 12.15
C LEU A 137 -6.85 2.57 12.58
N LEU A 138 -6.82 2.84 13.89
CA LEU A 138 -6.48 4.17 14.41
C LEU A 138 -5.04 4.56 14.08
N ALA A 139 -4.09 3.65 14.25
CA ALA A 139 -2.69 3.88 13.88
C ALA A 139 -2.54 4.17 12.38
N ALA A 140 -3.23 3.39 11.52
CA ALA A 140 -3.20 3.59 10.08
C ALA A 140 -3.79 4.94 9.67
N LEU A 141 -4.89 5.39 10.28
CA LEU A 141 -5.48 6.71 10.02
C LEU A 141 -4.51 7.85 10.36
N VAL A 142 -3.85 7.76 11.54
CA VAL A 142 -2.86 8.77 11.96
C VAL A 142 -1.67 8.79 10.99
N LEU A 143 -1.14 7.62 10.62
CA LEU A 143 -0.01 7.51 9.70
C LEU A 143 -0.35 8.00 8.30
N LEU A 144 -1.56 7.72 7.78
CA LEU A 144 -2.01 8.24 6.50
C LEU A 144 -2.11 9.76 6.52
N ALA A 145 -2.78 10.33 7.53
CA ALA A 145 -2.93 11.77 7.66
C ALA A 145 -1.57 12.47 7.78
N ALA A 146 -0.69 11.97 8.64
CA ALA A 146 0.66 12.51 8.83
C ALA A 146 1.51 12.36 7.56
N GLY A 147 1.48 11.17 6.92
CA GLY A 147 2.25 10.89 5.70
C GLY A 147 1.85 11.78 4.54
N PHE A 148 0.55 11.95 4.29
CA PHE A 148 0.07 12.87 3.25
C PHE A 148 0.37 14.33 3.59
N ALA A 149 0.16 14.76 4.85
CA ALA A 149 0.46 16.14 5.25
C ALA A 149 1.94 16.46 5.07
N VAL A 150 2.84 15.61 5.57
CA VAL A 150 4.29 15.80 5.43
C VAL A 150 4.72 15.70 3.96
N GLY A 151 4.28 14.66 3.24
CA GLY A 151 4.65 14.46 1.84
C GLY A 151 4.24 15.64 0.95
N LEU A 152 3.01 16.12 1.08
CA LEU A 152 2.54 17.29 0.32
C LEU A 152 3.28 18.57 0.68
N VAL A 153 3.50 18.83 1.99
CA VAL A 153 4.27 20.01 2.43
C VAL A 153 5.68 20.00 1.83
N MET A 154 6.37 18.85 1.85
CA MET A 154 7.72 18.73 1.29
C MET A 154 7.72 18.93 -0.24
N VAL A 155 6.75 18.34 -0.94
CA VAL A 155 6.59 18.54 -2.39
C VAL A 155 6.33 20.01 -2.73
N PHE A 156 5.42 20.70 -2.02
CA PHE A 156 5.12 22.10 -2.26
C PHE A 156 6.26 23.06 -1.87
N ARG A 157 7.08 22.69 -0.89
CA ARG A 157 8.31 23.42 -0.55
C ARG A 157 9.42 23.24 -1.59
N GLY A 158 9.25 22.32 -2.51
CA GLY A 158 10.24 22.02 -3.51
C GLY A 158 11.44 21.23 -2.97
N GLU A 159 11.31 20.53 -1.84
CA GLU A 159 12.38 19.68 -1.29
C GLU A 159 12.56 18.43 -2.15
N ASN A 160 13.79 17.91 -2.23
CA ASN A 160 14.12 16.72 -2.99
C ASN A 160 14.52 15.60 -2.03
N GLY A 161 13.83 14.45 -2.11
CA GLY A 161 14.13 13.29 -1.27
C GLY A 161 15.56 12.76 -1.42
N ASN A 162 16.17 12.94 -2.60
CA ASN A 162 17.56 12.53 -2.84
C ASN A 162 18.57 13.36 -2.04
N ASP A 163 18.24 14.59 -1.62
CA ASP A 163 19.12 15.41 -0.80
C ASP A 163 19.27 14.84 0.62
N HIS A 164 18.28 14.07 1.07
CA HIS A 164 18.25 13.41 2.37
C HIS A 164 18.66 11.93 2.33
N CYS A 165 18.78 11.34 1.14
CA CYS A 165 19.04 9.91 0.96
C CYS A 165 20.01 9.66 -0.19
N SER A 166 21.30 9.49 0.10
CA SER A 166 22.35 9.32 -0.90
C SER A 166 22.25 8.02 -1.74
N TRP A 167 21.59 7.01 -1.24
CA TRP A 167 21.42 5.71 -1.91
C TRP A 167 20.04 5.50 -2.57
N CYS A 168 19.09 6.40 -2.33
CA CYS A 168 17.71 6.24 -2.82
C CYS A 168 17.63 6.25 -4.35
N HIS A 169 18.53 6.94 -5.04
CA HIS A 169 18.58 6.93 -6.51
C HIS A 169 18.79 5.53 -7.11
N TYR A 170 19.44 4.60 -6.39
CA TYR A 170 19.59 3.21 -6.86
C TYR A 170 18.28 2.44 -6.93
N LEU A 171 17.21 2.91 -6.29
CA LEU A 171 15.89 2.28 -6.37
C LEU A 171 15.23 2.47 -7.74
N THR A 172 15.61 3.52 -8.47
CA THR A 172 15.05 3.83 -9.79
C THR A 172 16.04 3.64 -10.92
N CYS A 173 17.32 3.67 -10.61
CA CYS A 173 18.34 3.49 -11.62
C CYS A 173 19.62 2.91 -11.02
N VAL A 174 20.03 1.76 -11.53
CA VAL A 174 21.36 1.19 -11.27
C VAL A 174 22.22 1.43 -12.52
N PRO A 175 23.31 2.21 -12.43
CA PRO A 175 24.18 2.46 -13.58
C PRO A 175 24.84 1.15 -14.02
N THR A 176 24.77 0.86 -15.31
CA THR A 176 25.44 -0.27 -15.95
C THR A 176 26.36 0.23 -17.07
N SER A 177 27.16 -0.68 -17.66
CA SER A 177 28.03 -0.33 -18.79
C SER A 177 27.25 0.21 -19.99
N SER A 178 25.99 -0.19 -20.15
CA SER A 178 25.12 0.20 -21.29
C SER A 178 24.08 1.25 -20.91
N TRP A 179 23.94 1.58 -19.63
CA TRP A 179 22.92 2.51 -19.12
C TRP A 179 23.52 3.48 -18.10
N LYS A 180 23.49 4.77 -18.44
CA LYS A 180 23.85 5.86 -17.53
C LYS A 180 22.58 6.47 -16.97
N CYS A 181 22.51 6.59 -15.64
CA CYS A 181 21.40 7.27 -14.97
C CYS A 181 21.56 8.77 -15.17
N ASP A 182 21.01 9.32 -16.24
CA ASP A 182 20.96 10.75 -16.48
C ASP A 182 19.85 11.33 -15.57
N ASN A 183 20.28 11.91 -14.46
CA ASN A 183 19.43 12.65 -13.51
C ASN A 183 19.13 14.06 -14.02
#